data_09bb208e4687a8cac534c710fb1c3008
#
_entry.id   09bb208e4687a8cac534c710fb1c3008
#
_cell.length_a   1.000
_cell.length_b   1.000
_cell.length_c   1.000
_cell.angle_alpha   90.00
_cell.angle_beta   90.00
_cell.angle_gamma   90.00
#
_symmetry.space_group_name_H-M   'P 1'
#
loop_
_entity.id
_entity.type
_entity.pdbx_description
1 polymer ?
#
loop_
_entity_poly.entity_id
_entity_poly.type
_entity_poly.pdbx_seq_one_letter_code
_entity_poly.pdbx_strand_id
1 'polypeptide(L)'
;MSDIGHIPVLPLEVNRLLQPNDGDVIVDLTAGRGGHAYELAKSAGKNVTVVLFDLDLDNLEFATTRVQALGVKVIPIHANFATARNVLCNRGIRADCVLADLGFASNQMDNHERGLSFRGEGPLDMRLNPESGITAADIIRSTPENELADIIYQYGEEPYSRRIALKIVQERAKEPILSTVRLAQIVRDAYGARARSSRTNPATRTFMALRIVVNGELAALDALLADVETGCRKIDEGGWL
;
A
#
# COMPACT_ATOMS: atom_id res chain seq x y z
N MET A 1 6.79 -24.22 8.49
CA MET A 1 5.44 -24.30 7.91
C MET A 1 5.42 -23.39 6.72
N SER A 2 5.11 -23.92 5.53
CA SER A 2 5.11 -23.16 4.28
C SER A 2 4.12 -22.01 4.40
N ASP A 3 4.63 -20.78 4.42
CA ASP A 3 3.85 -19.57 4.20
C ASP A 3 3.33 -19.62 2.76
N ILE A 4 2.25 -20.34 2.56
CA ILE A 4 1.50 -20.36 1.30
C ILE A 4 0.93 -18.95 1.22
N GLY A 5 1.65 -18.09 0.52
CA GLY A 5 1.36 -16.68 0.40
C GLY A 5 -0.12 -16.44 0.17
N HIS A 6 -0.62 -15.35 0.73
CA HIS A 6 -1.98 -14.84 0.58
C HIS A 6 -2.51 -15.09 -0.85
N ILE A 7 -3.72 -15.65 -0.96
CA ILE A 7 -4.40 -15.80 -2.25
C ILE A 7 -4.72 -14.39 -2.74
N PRO A 8 -4.27 -14.01 -3.93
CA PRO A 8 -4.56 -12.69 -4.47
C PRO A 8 -6.06 -12.48 -4.68
N VAL A 9 -6.51 -11.23 -4.64
CA VAL A 9 -7.92 -10.89 -4.87
C VAL A 9 -8.27 -11.12 -6.34
N LEU A 10 -9.38 -11.81 -6.62
CA LEU A 10 -9.93 -12.03 -7.97
C LEU A 10 -8.89 -12.53 -9.00
N PRO A 11 -8.07 -13.56 -8.68
CA PRO A 11 -6.96 -13.95 -9.56
C PRO A 11 -7.42 -14.46 -10.94
N LEU A 12 -8.59 -15.07 -11.01
CA LEU A 12 -9.16 -15.57 -12.28
C LEU A 12 -9.63 -14.41 -13.17
N GLU A 13 -10.27 -13.41 -12.57
CA GLU A 13 -10.75 -12.21 -13.26
C GLU A 13 -9.58 -11.38 -13.79
N VAL A 14 -8.55 -11.17 -12.97
CA VAL A 14 -7.31 -10.48 -13.36
C VAL A 14 -6.64 -11.18 -14.54
N ASN A 15 -6.48 -12.49 -14.46
CA ASN A 15 -5.89 -13.29 -15.54
C ASN A 15 -6.73 -13.21 -16.83
N ARG A 16 -8.06 -13.30 -16.70
CA ARG A 16 -8.98 -13.20 -17.84
C ARG A 16 -8.97 -11.82 -18.50
N LEU A 17 -8.75 -10.75 -17.74
CA LEU A 17 -8.72 -9.39 -18.27
C LEU A 17 -7.38 -9.07 -18.93
N LEU A 18 -6.27 -9.45 -18.31
CA LEU A 18 -4.93 -9.16 -18.81
C LEU A 18 -4.49 -10.09 -19.93
N GLN A 19 -4.95 -11.36 -19.94
CA GLN A 19 -4.65 -12.38 -20.96
C GLN A 19 -3.17 -12.44 -21.36
N PRO A 20 -2.24 -12.58 -20.40
CA PRO A 20 -0.82 -12.54 -20.72
C PRO A 20 -0.41 -13.73 -21.59
N ASN A 21 0.47 -13.49 -22.56
CA ASN A 21 0.97 -14.48 -23.50
C ASN A 21 2.45 -14.78 -23.28
N ASP A 22 2.92 -15.88 -23.88
CA ASP A 22 4.33 -16.22 -23.85
C ASP A 22 5.16 -15.15 -24.61
N GLY A 23 6.18 -14.63 -23.96
CA GLY A 23 7.00 -13.52 -24.48
C GLY A 23 6.64 -12.14 -23.94
N ASP A 24 5.48 -11.98 -23.30
CA ASP A 24 5.02 -10.70 -22.77
C ASP A 24 5.90 -10.19 -21.60
N VAL A 25 5.89 -8.88 -21.41
CA VAL A 25 6.41 -8.18 -20.23
C VAL A 25 5.24 -7.81 -19.32
N ILE A 26 5.18 -8.50 -18.19
CA ILE A 26 4.15 -8.30 -17.16
C ILE A 26 4.72 -7.37 -16.07
N VAL A 27 4.09 -6.25 -15.80
CA VAL A 27 4.48 -5.30 -14.76
C VAL A 27 3.47 -5.34 -13.63
N ASP A 28 3.90 -5.77 -12.46
CA ASP A 28 3.13 -5.68 -11.21
C ASP A 28 3.65 -4.50 -10.40
N LEU A 29 2.85 -3.44 -10.31
CA LEU A 29 3.19 -2.17 -9.65
C LEU A 29 3.05 -2.23 -8.12
N THR A 30 2.49 -3.32 -7.61
CA THR A 30 2.17 -3.54 -6.20
C THR A 30 2.42 -5.00 -5.84
N ALA A 31 3.67 -5.43 -6.01
CA ALA A 31 4.02 -6.86 -5.99
C ALA A 31 3.62 -7.58 -4.70
N GLY A 32 3.68 -6.90 -3.54
CA GLY A 32 3.39 -7.52 -2.26
C GLY A 32 4.15 -8.84 -2.09
N ARG A 33 3.44 -9.92 -1.83
CA ARG A 33 4.04 -11.28 -1.76
C ARG A 33 4.04 -12.02 -3.12
N GLY A 34 3.86 -11.31 -4.22
CA GLY A 34 3.95 -11.84 -5.58
C GLY A 34 2.78 -12.74 -6.00
N GLY A 35 1.62 -12.60 -5.36
CA GLY A 35 0.47 -13.47 -5.63
C GLY A 35 -0.04 -13.35 -7.05
N HIS A 36 -0.37 -12.14 -7.48
CA HIS A 36 -0.83 -11.85 -8.84
C HIS A 36 0.26 -12.11 -9.88
N ALA A 37 1.46 -11.60 -9.65
CA ALA A 37 2.60 -11.79 -10.56
C ALA A 37 2.88 -13.28 -10.81
N TYR A 38 2.79 -14.12 -9.78
CA TYR A 38 2.95 -15.57 -9.89
C TYR A 38 1.87 -16.22 -10.78
N GLU A 39 0.59 -15.92 -10.52
CA GLU A 39 -0.52 -16.51 -11.29
C GLU A 39 -0.50 -16.04 -12.76
N LEU A 40 -0.21 -14.76 -13.03
CA LEU A 40 -0.06 -14.23 -14.38
C LEU A 40 1.12 -14.89 -15.13
N ALA A 41 2.29 -14.95 -14.50
CA ALA A 41 3.47 -15.58 -15.11
C ALA A 41 3.25 -17.07 -15.39
N LYS A 42 2.60 -17.78 -14.46
CA LYS A 42 2.27 -19.19 -14.60
C LYS A 42 1.33 -19.47 -15.79
N SER A 43 0.38 -18.56 -16.04
CA SER A 43 -0.58 -18.72 -17.14
C SER A 43 0.00 -18.33 -18.50
N ALA A 44 0.93 -17.36 -18.54
CA ALA A 44 1.50 -16.84 -19.77
C ALA A 44 2.51 -17.79 -20.43
N GLY A 45 3.33 -18.48 -19.66
CA GLY A 45 4.37 -19.37 -20.20
C GLY A 45 5.76 -19.13 -19.60
N LYS A 46 6.81 -19.65 -20.23
CA LYS A 46 8.17 -19.62 -19.68
C LYS A 46 9.03 -18.46 -20.18
N ASN A 47 8.66 -17.84 -21.30
CA ASN A 47 9.47 -16.80 -21.91
C ASN A 47 9.07 -15.39 -21.46
N VAL A 48 8.17 -15.27 -20.48
CA VAL A 48 7.72 -13.96 -19.96
C VAL A 48 8.79 -13.29 -19.12
N THR A 49 8.79 -11.96 -19.14
CA THR A 49 9.55 -11.13 -18.19
C THR A 49 8.57 -10.51 -17.19
N VAL A 50 8.82 -10.68 -15.91
CA VAL A 50 8.00 -10.10 -14.84
C VAL A 50 8.77 -8.98 -14.17
N VAL A 51 8.22 -7.77 -14.17
CA VAL A 51 8.76 -6.60 -13.49
C VAL A 51 7.94 -6.37 -12.23
N LEU A 52 8.58 -6.34 -11.08
CA LEU A 52 7.94 -6.23 -9.78
C LEU A 52 8.30 -4.91 -9.13
N PHE A 53 7.31 -4.09 -8.79
CA PHE A 53 7.49 -2.90 -7.98
C PHE A 53 6.93 -3.12 -6.57
N ASP A 54 7.67 -2.72 -5.57
CA ASP A 54 7.17 -2.58 -4.19
C ASP A 54 8.00 -1.54 -3.43
N LEU A 55 7.39 -0.89 -2.45
CA LEU A 55 8.04 -0.02 -1.47
C LEU A 55 8.66 -0.78 -0.31
N ASP A 56 8.17 -1.99 -0.06
CA ASP A 56 8.62 -2.88 0.99
C ASP A 56 9.64 -3.87 0.41
N LEU A 57 10.89 -3.75 0.87
CA LEU A 57 11.98 -4.59 0.37
C LEU A 57 11.76 -6.07 0.70
N ASP A 58 11.25 -6.38 1.90
CA ASP A 58 10.99 -7.76 2.33
C ASP A 58 9.93 -8.42 1.43
N ASN A 59 8.89 -7.67 1.08
CA ASN A 59 7.87 -8.13 0.14
C ASN A 59 8.46 -8.34 -1.26
N LEU A 60 9.24 -7.38 -1.74
CA LEU A 60 9.86 -7.45 -3.08
C LEU A 60 10.80 -8.64 -3.22
N GLU A 61 11.63 -8.91 -2.22
CA GLU A 61 12.54 -10.06 -2.19
C GLU A 61 11.77 -11.38 -2.18
N PHE A 62 10.73 -11.47 -1.35
CA PHE A 62 9.87 -12.65 -1.31
C PHE A 62 9.17 -12.89 -2.65
N ALA A 63 8.54 -11.85 -3.22
CA ALA A 63 7.85 -11.93 -4.51
C ALA A 63 8.82 -12.35 -5.62
N THR A 64 10.03 -11.78 -5.63
CA THR A 64 11.08 -12.12 -6.59
C THR A 64 11.42 -13.60 -6.54
N THR A 65 11.71 -14.12 -5.35
CA THR A 65 12.03 -15.53 -5.14
C THR A 65 10.89 -16.45 -5.58
N ARG A 66 9.65 -16.08 -5.21
CA ARG A 66 8.45 -16.85 -5.55
C ARG A 66 8.22 -16.94 -7.05
N VAL A 67 8.34 -15.82 -7.76
CA VAL A 67 8.10 -15.77 -9.21
C VAL A 67 9.25 -16.41 -9.98
N GLN A 68 10.50 -16.21 -9.56
CA GLN A 68 11.67 -16.88 -10.14
C GLN A 68 11.60 -18.42 -10.07
N ALA A 69 10.92 -18.96 -9.08
CA ALA A 69 10.72 -20.43 -8.98
C ALA A 69 9.96 -21.02 -10.18
N LEU A 70 9.24 -20.21 -10.96
CA LEU A 70 8.62 -20.63 -12.22
C LEU A 70 9.62 -20.77 -13.38
N GLY A 71 10.88 -20.35 -13.21
CA GLY A 71 11.90 -20.36 -14.24
C GLY A 71 11.79 -19.20 -15.24
N VAL A 72 11.05 -18.14 -14.90
CA VAL A 72 10.87 -16.93 -15.72
C VAL A 72 11.86 -15.83 -15.32
N LYS A 73 12.10 -14.86 -16.23
CA LYS A 73 12.92 -13.69 -15.91
C LYS A 73 12.16 -12.73 -15.01
N VAL A 74 12.78 -12.30 -13.89
CA VAL A 74 12.19 -11.35 -12.95
C VAL A 74 13.13 -10.15 -12.77
N ILE A 75 12.54 -8.95 -12.79
CA ILE A 75 13.23 -7.66 -12.62
C ILE A 75 12.58 -6.97 -11.40
N PRO A 76 13.17 -7.07 -10.19
CA PRO A 76 12.67 -6.35 -9.03
C PRO A 76 13.07 -4.87 -9.09
N ILE A 77 12.17 -4.01 -8.67
CA ILE A 77 12.35 -2.55 -8.62
C ILE A 77 11.81 -2.04 -7.28
N HIS A 78 12.73 -1.67 -6.38
CA HIS A 78 12.36 -1.05 -5.10
C HIS A 78 12.04 0.43 -5.34
N ALA A 79 10.78 0.72 -5.64
CA ALA A 79 10.31 2.07 -5.93
C ALA A 79 8.79 2.18 -5.74
N ASN A 80 8.32 3.44 -5.57
CA ASN A 80 6.89 3.74 -5.60
C ASN A 80 6.36 3.59 -7.04
N PHE A 81 5.19 2.99 -7.18
CA PHE A 81 4.51 2.85 -8.47
C PHE A 81 4.24 4.20 -9.17
N ALA A 82 4.14 5.31 -8.42
CA ALA A 82 4.07 6.66 -8.97
C ALA A 82 5.26 7.02 -9.89
N THR A 83 6.38 6.32 -9.78
CA THR A 83 7.57 6.54 -10.62
C THR A 83 7.71 5.51 -11.74
N ALA A 84 6.76 4.59 -11.85
CA ALA A 84 6.89 3.41 -12.70
C ALA A 84 7.18 3.76 -14.16
N ARG A 85 6.44 4.70 -14.73
CA ARG A 85 6.67 5.16 -16.12
C ARG A 85 8.11 5.61 -16.35
N ASN A 86 8.62 6.49 -15.50
CA ASN A 86 9.98 7.02 -15.64
C ASN A 86 11.03 5.90 -15.50
N VAL A 87 10.82 4.99 -14.54
CA VAL A 87 11.74 3.87 -14.33
C VAL A 87 11.73 2.89 -15.50
N LEU A 88 10.56 2.55 -16.04
CA LEU A 88 10.43 1.66 -17.20
C LEU A 88 11.01 2.29 -18.45
N CYS A 89 10.69 3.57 -18.73
CA CYS A 89 11.26 4.31 -19.86
C CYS A 89 12.79 4.37 -19.82
N ASN A 90 13.38 4.72 -18.66
CA ASN A 90 14.82 4.82 -18.48
C ASN A 90 15.54 3.46 -18.65
N ARG A 91 14.83 2.36 -18.43
CA ARG A 91 15.34 1.00 -18.63
C ARG A 91 15.03 0.41 -20.00
N GLY A 92 14.31 1.15 -20.87
CA GLY A 92 13.86 0.67 -22.17
C GLY A 92 12.89 -0.52 -22.08
N ILE A 93 12.14 -0.61 -21.00
CA ILE A 93 11.17 -1.68 -20.76
C ILE A 93 9.79 -1.21 -21.25
N ARG A 94 9.20 -1.98 -22.18
CA ARG A 94 7.80 -1.82 -22.60
C ARG A 94 6.96 -2.90 -21.94
N ALA A 95 5.85 -2.49 -21.34
CA ALA A 95 4.92 -3.40 -20.68
C ALA A 95 3.80 -3.82 -21.64
N ASP A 96 3.50 -5.12 -21.68
CA ASP A 96 2.34 -5.67 -22.40
C ASP A 96 1.15 -5.78 -21.45
N CYS A 97 1.41 -6.13 -20.18
CA CYS A 97 0.41 -6.17 -19.12
C CYS A 97 0.87 -5.33 -17.92
N VAL A 98 -0.03 -4.51 -17.38
CA VAL A 98 0.22 -3.72 -16.16
C VAL A 98 -0.86 -3.98 -15.15
N LEU A 99 -0.48 -4.28 -13.91
CA LEU A 99 -1.36 -4.49 -12.78
C LEU A 99 -0.99 -3.55 -11.63
N ALA A 100 -1.99 -3.02 -10.95
CA ALA A 100 -1.86 -2.35 -9.67
C ALA A 100 -3.01 -2.81 -8.75
N ASP A 101 -2.68 -3.59 -7.72
CA ASP A 101 -3.58 -3.95 -6.62
C ASP A 101 -3.28 -3.03 -5.43
N LEU A 102 -4.01 -1.91 -5.39
CA LEU A 102 -3.70 -0.82 -4.47
C LEU A 102 -4.09 -1.16 -3.03
N GLY A 103 -3.17 -0.92 -2.11
CA GLY A 103 -3.36 -1.17 -0.69
C GLY A 103 -2.06 -1.62 -0.02
N PHE A 104 -2.18 -2.53 0.93
CA PHE A 104 -1.05 -3.10 1.65
C PHE A 104 -1.23 -4.63 1.79
N ALA A 105 -0.13 -5.33 1.90
CA ALA A 105 -0.15 -6.78 2.01
C ALA A 105 -0.54 -7.25 3.42
N SER A 106 -1.25 -8.37 3.53
CA SER A 106 -1.73 -8.90 4.81
C SER A 106 -0.62 -9.15 5.83
N ASN A 107 0.55 -9.59 5.39
CA ASN A 107 1.72 -9.79 6.26
C ASN A 107 2.20 -8.48 6.93
N GLN A 108 1.99 -7.33 6.28
CA GLN A 108 2.31 -6.03 6.87
C GLN A 108 1.36 -5.67 8.02
N MET A 109 0.08 -6.10 7.94
CA MET A 109 -0.89 -5.95 9.05
C MET A 109 -0.59 -6.89 10.22
N ASP A 110 -0.07 -8.07 9.94
CA ASP A 110 0.23 -9.08 10.97
C ASP A 110 1.56 -8.79 11.68
N ASN A 111 2.44 -8.01 11.07
CA ASN A 111 3.68 -7.56 11.69
C ASN A 111 3.45 -6.29 12.52
N HIS A 112 3.34 -6.44 13.84
CA HIS A 112 3.08 -5.34 14.76
C HIS A 112 4.18 -4.26 14.75
N GLU A 113 5.43 -4.62 14.43
CA GLU A 113 6.56 -3.68 14.32
C GLU A 113 6.38 -2.66 13.17
N ARG A 114 5.48 -2.92 12.22
CA ARG A 114 5.17 -1.98 11.14
C ARG A 114 4.18 -0.88 11.56
N GLY A 115 3.51 -1.03 12.69
CA GLY A 115 2.55 -0.05 13.20
C GLY A 115 1.28 0.13 12.37
N LEU A 116 1.00 -0.76 11.42
CA LEU A 116 -0.18 -0.70 10.54
C LEU A 116 -1.46 -1.24 11.21
N SER A 117 -1.31 -1.96 12.31
CA SER A 117 -2.41 -2.58 13.05
C SER A 117 -2.41 -2.13 14.51
N PHE A 118 -3.61 -1.99 15.09
CA PHE A 118 -3.82 -1.76 16.51
C PHE A 118 -4.33 -3.03 17.24
N ARG A 119 -4.27 -4.20 16.59
CA ARG A 119 -4.63 -5.49 17.21
C ARG A 119 -3.56 -5.96 18.20
N GLY A 120 -2.34 -5.50 18.02
CA GLY A 120 -1.23 -5.71 18.91
C GLY A 120 -0.48 -4.41 19.19
N GLU A 121 0.35 -4.41 20.21
CA GLU A 121 1.21 -3.27 20.52
C GLU A 121 2.38 -3.22 19.54
N GLY A 122 2.62 -2.05 18.97
CA GLY A 122 3.73 -1.77 18.08
C GLY A 122 3.99 -0.27 17.99
N PRO A 123 5.13 0.14 17.40
CA PRO A 123 5.45 1.54 17.20
C PRO A 123 4.40 2.20 16.30
N LEU A 124 4.12 3.47 16.49
CA LEU A 124 3.22 4.24 15.66
C LEU A 124 3.96 4.73 14.39
N ASP A 125 4.38 3.78 13.55
CA ASP A 125 5.19 4.04 12.36
C ASP A 125 4.34 4.22 11.10
N MET A 126 3.70 3.17 10.60
CA MET A 126 2.83 3.06 9.41
C MET A 126 3.51 3.27 8.05
N ARG A 127 4.83 3.41 7.97
CA ARG A 127 5.53 3.53 6.68
C ARG A 127 5.57 2.17 5.95
N LEU A 128 5.27 2.16 4.67
CA LEU A 128 5.48 0.99 3.80
C LEU A 128 6.97 0.82 3.46
N ASN A 129 7.72 1.90 3.33
CA ASN A 129 9.18 1.88 3.30
C ASN A 129 9.72 2.41 4.63
N PRO A 130 10.22 1.56 5.56
CA PRO A 130 10.70 1.99 6.86
C PRO A 130 12.00 2.81 6.80
N GLU A 131 12.72 2.80 5.67
CA GLU A 131 13.98 3.51 5.50
C GLU A 131 13.78 5.00 5.18
N SER A 132 12.57 5.43 4.80
CA SER A 132 12.32 6.80 4.35
C SER A 132 10.98 7.34 4.84
N GLY A 133 10.85 8.67 4.82
CA GLY A 133 9.63 9.38 5.15
C GLY A 133 9.44 9.62 6.66
N ILE A 134 8.31 10.23 6.99
CA ILE A 134 7.88 10.54 8.37
C ILE A 134 6.95 9.47 8.89
N THR A 135 6.99 9.19 10.18
CA THR A 135 6.13 8.20 10.83
C THR A 135 4.76 8.79 11.16
N ALA A 136 3.78 7.92 11.43
CA ALA A 136 2.49 8.36 11.97
C ALA A 136 2.65 9.07 13.33
N ALA A 137 3.62 8.66 14.15
CA ALA A 137 3.96 9.34 15.39
C ALA A 137 4.43 10.78 15.15
N ASP A 138 5.22 11.03 14.09
CA ASP A 138 5.66 12.38 13.74
C ASP A 138 4.50 13.27 13.29
N ILE A 139 3.58 12.72 12.48
CA ILE A 139 2.34 13.42 12.09
C ILE A 139 1.53 13.79 13.34
N ILE A 140 1.28 12.81 14.20
CA ILE A 140 0.53 13.03 15.45
C ILE A 140 1.21 14.09 16.33
N ARG A 141 2.54 14.08 16.39
CA ARG A 141 3.32 14.99 17.23
C ARG A 141 3.24 16.44 16.74
N SER A 142 3.37 16.67 15.42
CA SER A 142 3.63 18.01 14.88
C SER A 142 2.43 18.68 14.21
N THR A 143 1.44 17.92 13.72
CA THR A 143 0.32 18.48 12.96
C THR A 143 -0.61 19.32 13.85
N PRO A 144 -0.99 20.54 13.46
CA PRO A 144 -1.99 21.34 14.15
C PRO A 144 -3.35 20.64 14.24
N GLU A 145 -4.16 20.95 15.28
CA GLU A 145 -5.45 20.31 15.55
C GLU A 145 -6.38 20.31 14.33
N ASN A 146 -6.55 21.47 13.69
CA ASN A 146 -7.46 21.62 12.56
C ASN A 146 -7.01 20.76 11.36
N GLU A 147 -5.72 20.79 11.04
CA GLU A 147 -5.13 20.00 9.95
C GLU A 147 -5.25 18.49 10.24
N LEU A 148 -5.02 18.08 11.50
CA LEU A 148 -5.19 16.69 11.92
C LEU A 148 -6.65 16.26 11.79
N ALA A 149 -7.60 17.12 12.15
CA ALA A 149 -9.02 16.85 11.98
C ALA A 149 -9.40 16.70 10.50
N ASP A 150 -8.84 17.56 9.63
CA ASP A 150 -9.08 17.51 8.19
C ASP A 150 -8.48 16.24 7.56
N ILE A 151 -7.27 15.84 7.95
CA ILE A 151 -6.66 14.56 7.54
C ILE A 151 -7.58 13.39 7.91
N ILE A 152 -8.02 13.31 9.17
CA ILE A 152 -8.86 12.22 9.67
C ILE A 152 -10.23 12.21 8.97
N TYR A 153 -10.77 13.38 8.63
CA TYR A 153 -12.04 13.49 7.92
C TYR A 153 -11.90 13.10 6.45
N GLN A 154 -10.96 13.70 5.73
CA GLN A 154 -10.83 13.54 4.28
C GLN A 154 -10.37 12.13 3.89
N TYR A 155 -9.39 11.59 4.57
CA TYR A 155 -8.80 10.29 4.24
C TYR A 155 -9.41 9.11 5.02
N GLY A 156 -10.04 9.40 6.15
CA GLY A 156 -10.68 8.37 6.99
C GLY A 156 -12.19 8.34 6.86
N GLU A 157 -12.81 9.35 6.25
CA GLU A 157 -14.27 9.55 6.26
C GLU A 157 -14.86 9.47 7.67
N GLU A 158 -14.10 10.03 8.64
CA GLU A 158 -14.40 9.90 10.06
C GLU A 158 -15.24 11.08 10.56
N PRO A 159 -16.53 10.90 10.87
CA PRO A 159 -17.41 11.98 11.25
C PRO A 159 -17.06 12.64 12.61
N TYR A 160 -16.31 11.92 13.48
CA TYR A 160 -15.85 12.45 14.76
C TYR A 160 -14.42 13.02 14.69
N SER A 161 -13.90 13.29 13.51
CA SER A 161 -12.53 13.73 13.26
C SER A 161 -12.08 14.90 14.16
N ARG A 162 -12.93 15.93 14.33
CA ARG A 162 -12.63 17.09 15.20
C ARG A 162 -12.47 16.70 16.66
N ARG A 163 -13.32 15.81 17.18
CA ARG A 163 -13.21 15.32 18.56
C ARG A 163 -12.00 14.45 18.78
N ILE A 164 -11.66 13.64 17.77
CA ILE A 164 -10.48 12.77 17.78
C ILE A 164 -9.22 13.63 17.76
N ALA A 165 -9.12 14.61 16.85
CA ALA A 165 -7.99 15.52 16.77
C ALA A 165 -7.78 16.31 18.06
N LEU A 166 -8.83 16.92 18.59
CA LEU A 166 -8.79 17.61 19.90
C LEU A 166 -8.26 16.67 21.01
N LYS A 167 -8.78 15.45 21.08
CA LYS A 167 -8.35 14.49 22.11
C LYS A 167 -6.88 14.08 21.92
N ILE A 168 -6.43 13.86 20.68
CA ILE A 168 -5.02 13.58 20.36
C ILE A 168 -4.13 14.74 20.81
N VAL A 169 -4.49 15.98 20.49
CA VAL A 169 -3.71 17.18 20.86
C VAL A 169 -3.62 17.32 22.37
N GLN A 170 -4.72 17.08 23.10
CA GLN A 170 -4.73 17.11 24.56
C GLN A 170 -3.83 16.02 25.17
N GLU A 171 -3.85 14.81 24.62
CA GLU A 171 -3.05 13.71 25.17
C GLU A 171 -1.57 13.83 24.81
N ARG A 172 -1.22 14.26 23.59
CA ARG A 172 0.20 14.47 23.19
C ARG A 172 0.88 15.59 23.98
N ALA A 173 0.10 16.56 24.50
CA ALA A 173 0.62 17.62 25.36
C ALA A 173 1.02 17.12 26.76
N LYS A 174 0.50 15.95 27.18
CA LYS A 174 0.82 15.32 28.46
C LYS A 174 1.98 14.32 28.31
N GLU A 175 1.94 13.51 27.24
CA GLU A 175 2.90 12.44 26.97
C GLU A 175 2.95 12.15 25.47
N PRO A 176 4.12 11.85 24.88
CA PRO A 176 4.23 11.46 23.48
C PRO A 176 3.40 10.21 23.16
N ILE A 177 2.69 10.22 22.03
CA ILE A 177 1.88 9.10 21.54
C ILE A 177 2.75 8.30 20.56
N LEU A 178 3.36 7.21 21.03
CA LEU A 178 4.35 6.44 20.28
C LEU A 178 3.90 5.03 19.92
N SER A 179 2.76 4.56 20.45
CA SER A 179 2.29 3.20 20.15
C SER A 179 0.90 3.17 19.53
N THR A 180 0.67 2.13 18.73
CA THR A 180 -0.61 1.88 18.05
C THR A 180 -1.75 1.70 19.03
N VAL A 181 -1.53 0.95 20.10
CA VAL A 181 -2.54 0.69 21.13
C VAL A 181 -2.92 1.97 21.87
N ARG A 182 -1.92 2.83 22.17
CA ARG A 182 -2.19 4.13 22.84
C ARG A 182 -3.04 5.04 21.95
N LEU A 183 -2.72 5.17 20.66
CA LEU A 183 -3.53 5.95 19.72
C LEU A 183 -4.95 5.39 19.60
N ALA A 184 -5.09 4.07 19.45
CA ALA A 184 -6.39 3.44 19.34
C ALA A 184 -7.25 3.66 20.62
N GLN A 185 -6.62 3.68 21.80
CA GLN A 185 -7.33 4.01 23.05
C GLN A 185 -7.82 5.47 23.05
N ILE A 186 -6.97 6.42 22.65
CA ILE A 186 -7.32 7.85 22.56
C ILE A 186 -8.52 8.05 21.62
N VAL A 187 -8.54 7.36 20.48
CA VAL A 187 -9.65 7.42 19.53
C VAL A 187 -10.93 6.85 20.16
N ARG A 188 -10.86 5.69 20.82
CA ARG A 188 -12.01 5.11 21.55
C ARG A 188 -12.56 6.06 22.61
N ASP A 189 -11.69 6.72 23.37
CA ASP A 189 -12.08 7.70 24.40
C ASP A 189 -12.78 8.92 23.79
N ALA A 190 -12.34 9.36 22.61
CA ALA A 190 -12.99 10.43 21.85
C ALA A 190 -14.42 10.06 21.42
N TYR A 191 -14.68 8.80 21.10
CA TYR A 191 -16.02 8.29 20.80
C TYR A 191 -16.93 8.22 22.03
N GLY A 192 -16.35 7.96 23.23
CA GLY A 192 -17.10 7.80 24.48
C GLY A 192 -18.04 6.58 24.42
N ALA A 193 -19.28 6.74 24.91
CA ALA A 193 -20.25 5.64 24.95
C ALA A 193 -20.57 5.03 23.57
N ARG A 194 -20.45 5.82 22.50
CA ARG A 194 -20.71 5.37 21.12
C ARG A 194 -19.71 4.33 20.63
N ALA A 195 -18.52 4.24 21.21
CA ALA A 195 -17.54 3.21 20.86
C ALA A 195 -18.09 1.78 21.03
N ARG A 196 -19.00 1.57 21.98
CA ARG A 196 -19.58 0.25 22.27
C ARG A 196 -20.63 -0.20 21.25
N SER A 197 -21.26 0.74 20.54
CA SER A 197 -22.27 0.46 19.52
C SER A 197 -21.74 0.50 18.09
N SER A 198 -20.45 0.74 17.90
CA SER A 198 -19.84 0.77 16.59
C SER A 198 -19.66 -0.65 16.04
N ARG A 199 -20.07 -0.87 14.77
CA ARG A 199 -19.88 -2.16 14.07
C ARG A 199 -18.41 -2.46 13.78
N THR A 200 -17.61 -1.42 13.58
CA THR A 200 -16.16 -1.49 13.33
C THR A 200 -15.43 -0.81 14.48
N ASN A 201 -14.16 -1.19 14.70
CA ASN A 201 -13.37 -0.51 15.71
C ASN A 201 -13.26 0.99 15.37
N PRO A 202 -13.57 1.90 16.30
CA PRO A 202 -13.47 3.35 16.05
C PRO A 202 -12.12 3.82 15.51
N ALA A 203 -11.03 3.14 15.88
CA ALA A 203 -9.69 3.51 15.42
C ALA A 203 -9.44 3.21 13.93
N THR A 204 -10.22 2.32 13.30
CA THR A 204 -9.95 1.87 11.92
C THR A 204 -9.82 3.02 10.93
N ARG A 205 -10.76 3.98 10.96
CA ARG A 205 -10.76 5.12 10.04
C ARG A 205 -9.60 6.08 10.29
N THR A 206 -9.29 6.34 11.56
CA THR A 206 -8.15 7.18 11.92
C THR A 206 -6.83 6.56 11.48
N PHE A 207 -6.66 5.24 11.66
CA PHE A 207 -5.46 4.53 11.19
C PHE A 207 -5.34 4.53 9.67
N MET A 208 -6.45 4.33 8.95
CA MET A 208 -6.48 4.44 7.49
C MET A 208 -6.05 5.83 7.03
N ALA A 209 -6.60 6.90 7.64
CA ALA A 209 -6.25 8.27 7.30
C ALA A 209 -4.76 8.55 7.48
N LEU A 210 -4.19 8.15 8.62
CA LEU A 210 -2.77 8.34 8.91
C LEU A 210 -1.89 7.56 7.94
N ARG A 211 -2.23 6.29 7.63
CA ARG A 211 -1.49 5.47 6.68
C ARG A 211 -1.44 6.12 5.29
N ILE A 212 -2.58 6.61 4.81
CA ILE A 212 -2.68 7.29 3.51
C ILE A 212 -1.73 8.50 3.46
N VAL A 213 -1.68 9.29 4.52
CA VAL A 213 -0.82 10.49 4.58
C VAL A 213 0.65 10.11 4.71
N VAL A 214 0.98 9.16 5.61
CA VAL A 214 2.36 8.69 5.82
C VAL A 214 3.00 8.21 4.52
N ASN A 215 2.23 7.50 3.69
CA ASN A 215 2.73 6.88 2.46
C ASN A 215 2.42 7.68 1.19
N GLY A 216 1.71 8.81 1.30
CA GLY A 216 1.34 9.64 0.14
C GLY A 216 0.49 8.88 -0.89
N GLU A 217 -0.36 7.95 -0.43
CA GLU A 217 -1.04 6.96 -1.29
C GLU A 217 -1.89 7.60 -2.38
N LEU A 218 -2.64 8.67 -2.07
CA LEU A 218 -3.50 9.33 -3.07
C LEU A 218 -2.70 10.13 -4.09
N ALA A 219 -1.64 10.82 -3.68
CA ALA A 219 -0.77 11.52 -4.62
C ALA A 219 -0.05 10.54 -5.56
N ALA A 220 0.34 9.36 -5.04
CA ALA A 220 0.92 8.31 -5.86
C ALA A 220 -0.11 7.74 -6.86
N LEU A 221 -1.36 7.57 -6.44
CA LEU A 221 -2.45 7.13 -7.32
C LEU A 221 -2.74 8.16 -8.41
N ASP A 222 -2.83 9.44 -8.07
CA ASP A 222 -3.04 10.52 -9.04
C ASP A 222 -1.93 10.52 -10.12
N ALA A 223 -0.68 10.35 -9.71
CA ALA A 223 0.45 10.27 -10.62
C ALA A 223 0.34 9.04 -11.54
N LEU A 224 -0.02 7.87 -11.00
CA LEU A 224 -0.23 6.66 -11.80
C LEU A 224 -1.36 6.83 -12.81
N LEU A 225 -2.50 7.39 -12.41
CA LEU A 225 -3.65 7.61 -13.30
C LEU A 225 -3.32 8.59 -14.43
N ALA A 226 -2.57 9.65 -14.15
CA ALA A 226 -2.10 10.59 -15.17
C ALA A 226 -1.15 9.90 -16.18
N ASP A 227 -0.28 9.00 -15.69
CA ASP A 227 0.62 8.21 -16.54
C ASP A 227 -0.15 7.19 -17.40
N VAL A 228 -1.15 6.51 -16.84
CA VAL A 228 -2.04 5.58 -17.57
C VAL A 228 -2.80 6.32 -18.65
N GLU A 229 -3.43 7.48 -18.36
CA GLU A 229 -4.14 8.28 -19.35
C GLU A 229 -3.24 8.70 -20.51
N THR A 230 -2.03 9.13 -20.23
CA THR A 230 -1.06 9.55 -21.23
C THR A 230 -0.51 8.35 -22.01
N GLY A 231 -0.27 7.22 -21.37
CA GLY A 231 0.21 5.97 -21.96
C GLY A 231 -0.84 5.36 -22.89
N CYS A 232 -2.09 5.27 -22.44
CA CYS A 232 -3.18 4.70 -23.23
C CYS A 232 -3.46 5.47 -24.54
N ARG A 233 -3.21 6.76 -24.58
CA ARG A 233 -3.33 7.56 -25.83
C ARG A 233 -2.25 7.18 -26.89
N LYS A 234 -1.17 6.50 -26.48
CA LYS A 234 -0.10 6.01 -27.37
C LYS A 234 -0.22 4.52 -27.69
N ILE A 235 -1.23 3.82 -27.20
CA ILE A 235 -1.47 2.38 -27.46
C ILE A 235 -1.74 2.12 -28.94
N ASP A 236 -2.30 3.08 -29.70
CA ASP A 236 -2.44 2.97 -31.16
C ASP A 236 -1.11 2.86 -31.91
N GLU A 237 0.04 3.14 -31.27
CA GLU A 237 1.38 3.06 -31.84
C GLU A 237 2.26 1.95 -31.20
N GLY A 238 1.70 1.05 -30.40
CA GLY A 238 2.39 -0.16 -29.92
C GLY A 238 2.97 -0.11 -28.52
N GLY A 239 2.15 -0.03 -27.50
CA GLY A 239 2.49 -0.35 -26.13
C GLY A 239 2.71 0.84 -25.18
N TRP A 240 2.57 0.56 -23.90
CA TRP A 240 2.79 1.52 -22.81
C TRP A 240 4.30 1.85 -22.74
N LEU A 241 4.65 3.09 -23.03
CA LEU A 241 6.02 3.65 -22.85
C LEU A 241 6.04 4.44 -21.56
#